data_a3be300e84b382b0ab4d7e8d798b4f5d
#
_entry.id   a3be300e84b382b0ab4d7e8d798b4f5d
#
_cell.length_a   1.000
_cell.length_b   1.000
_cell.length_c   1.000
_cell.angle_alpha   90.00
_cell.angle_beta   90.00
_cell.angle_gamma   90.00
#
_symmetry.space_group_name_H-M   'P 1'
#
loop_
_entity.id
_entity.type
_entity.pdbx_description
1 polymer ?
#
loop_
_entity_poly.entity_id
_entity_poly.type
_entity_poly.pdbx_seq_one_letter_code
_entity_poly.pdbx_strand_id
1 'polypeptide(L)'
;ATNIVTDKVTLTAEIRSHIPETLEYELNHMEKCCKDAASKFNTTYTFEHNMSYPSFELSRDSHVFKLSEEAIRQVGVVPNPMVIGGGSDANILANLGYNCAILSLGMYDVHTVNEYVNIDELYDTAKIVYHMIKL
;
A
#
# COMPACT_ATOMS: atom_id res chain seq x y z
N ALA A 1 24.12 5.19 -24.68
CA ALA A 1 24.29 5.17 -26.15
C ALA A 1 23.82 3.82 -26.69
N THR A 2 23.18 3.79 -27.85
CA THR A 2 22.56 2.58 -28.42
C THR A 2 23.57 1.58 -29.03
N ASN A 3 24.80 1.97 -29.16
CA ASN A 3 25.88 1.19 -29.76
C ASN A 3 26.97 0.74 -28.78
N ILE A 4 26.72 0.84 -27.48
CA ILE A 4 27.65 0.43 -26.43
C ILE A 4 27.04 -0.76 -25.67
N VAL A 5 27.84 -1.81 -25.49
CA VAL A 5 27.49 -2.93 -24.61
C VAL A 5 27.74 -2.45 -23.18
N THR A 6 26.70 -2.54 -22.34
CA THR A 6 26.81 -2.16 -20.93
C THR A 6 27.52 -3.26 -20.14
N ASP A 7 28.39 -2.87 -19.22
CA ASP A 7 29.08 -3.75 -18.28
C ASP A 7 28.26 -4.04 -17.02
N LYS A 8 27.29 -3.17 -16.72
CA LYS A 8 26.40 -3.29 -15.56
C LYS A 8 24.99 -2.85 -15.89
N VAL A 9 24.01 -3.63 -15.45
CA VAL A 9 22.57 -3.29 -15.48
C VAL A 9 22.04 -3.31 -14.07
N THR A 10 21.33 -2.25 -13.69
CA THR A 10 20.60 -2.19 -12.42
C THR A 10 19.10 -2.30 -12.70
N LEU A 11 18.44 -3.20 -12.00
CA LEU A 11 17.00 -3.40 -12.05
C LEU A 11 16.41 -3.03 -10.68
N THR A 12 15.34 -2.25 -10.70
CA THR A 12 14.56 -1.96 -9.49
C THR A 12 13.19 -2.60 -9.65
N ALA A 13 12.76 -3.33 -8.64
CA ALA A 13 11.47 -4.00 -8.62
C ALA A 13 10.80 -3.81 -7.26
N GLU A 14 9.50 -4.04 -7.20
CA GLU A 14 8.71 -3.97 -5.98
C GLU A 14 7.80 -5.20 -5.90
N ILE A 15 7.67 -5.74 -4.70
CA ILE A 15 6.75 -6.83 -4.38
C ILE A 15 5.84 -6.34 -3.26
N ARG A 16 4.55 -6.63 -3.38
CA ARG A 16 3.56 -6.35 -2.33
C ARG A 16 2.75 -7.60 -2.03
N SER A 17 2.51 -7.84 -0.75
CA SER A 17 1.58 -8.88 -0.29
C SER A 17 1.04 -8.49 1.08
N HIS A 18 -0.22 -8.84 1.33
CA HIS A 18 -0.81 -8.78 2.67
C HIS A 18 -0.37 -9.96 3.54
N ILE A 19 0.15 -11.02 2.93
CA ILE A 19 0.57 -12.25 3.58
C ILE A 19 2.09 -12.28 3.64
N PRO A 20 2.71 -12.20 4.83
CA PRO A 20 4.17 -12.16 4.98
C PRO A 20 4.88 -13.35 4.34
N GLU A 21 4.33 -14.55 4.48
CA GLU A 21 4.91 -15.77 3.91
C GLU A 21 4.94 -15.75 2.38
N THR A 22 3.91 -15.16 1.76
CA THR A 22 3.88 -14.96 0.31
C THR A 22 4.93 -13.95 -0.12
N LEU A 23 5.10 -12.88 0.64
CA LEU A 23 6.11 -11.86 0.37
C LEU A 23 7.53 -12.46 0.41
N GLU A 24 7.82 -13.25 1.43
CA GLU A 24 9.10 -13.95 1.58
C GLU A 24 9.33 -14.97 0.45
N TYR A 25 8.31 -15.72 0.10
CA TYR A 25 8.38 -16.68 -1.01
C TYR A 25 8.74 -15.98 -2.34
N GLU A 26 8.05 -14.91 -2.67
CA GLU A 26 8.29 -14.15 -3.92
C GLU A 26 9.67 -13.48 -3.92
N LEU A 27 10.13 -12.96 -2.79
CA LEU A 27 11.45 -12.39 -2.64
C LEU A 27 12.55 -13.44 -2.94
N ASN A 28 12.44 -14.62 -2.33
CA ASN A 28 13.36 -15.73 -2.55
C ASN A 28 13.30 -16.23 -4.00
N HIS A 29 12.11 -16.23 -4.61
CA HIS A 29 11.95 -16.60 -6.02
C HIS A 29 12.66 -15.60 -6.95
N MET A 30 12.53 -14.30 -6.70
CA MET A 30 13.22 -13.27 -7.48
C MET A 30 14.74 -13.41 -7.38
N GLU A 31 15.28 -13.60 -6.18
CA GLU A 31 16.72 -13.83 -6.00
C GLU A 31 17.19 -15.08 -6.77
N LYS A 32 16.40 -16.17 -6.66
CA LYS A 32 16.70 -17.39 -7.41
C LYS A 32 16.74 -17.15 -8.92
N CYS A 33 15.79 -16.39 -9.46
CA CYS A 33 15.77 -16.03 -10.88
C CYS A 33 17.03 -15.25 -11.28
N CYS A 34 17.50 -14.31 -10.47
CA CYS A 34 18.73 -13.57 -10.69
C CYS A 34 19.95 -14.51 -10.69
N LYS A 35 20.04 -15.42 -9.72
CA LYS A 35 21.10 -16.41 -9.61
C LYS A 35 21.13 -17.36 -10.81
N ASP A 36 19.99 -17.88 -11.21
CA ASP A 36 19.86 -18.81 -12.33
C ASP A 36 20.26 -18.11 -13.66
N ALA A 37 19.83 -16.86 -13.85
CA ALA A 37 20.20 -16.06 -15.01
C ALA A 37 21.71 -15.79 -15.03
N ALA A 38 22.29 -15.37 -13.93
CA ALA A 38 23.72 -15.12 -13.82
C ALA A 38 24.54 -16.38 -14.15
N SER A 39 24.14 -17.53 -13.62
CA SER A 39 24.76 -18.83 -13.92
C SER A 39 24.65 -19.20 -15.39
N LYS A 40 23.47 -19.02 -15.99
CA LYS A 40 23.21 -19.34 -17.40
C LYS A 40 24.10 -18.54 -18.37
N PHE A 41 24.33 -17.28 -18.05
CA PHE A 41 25.07 -16.35 -18.90
C PHE A 41 26.50 -16.12 -18.43
N ASN A 42 27.01 -16.91 -17.48
CA ASN A 42 28.35 -16.83 -16.92
C ASN A 42 28.74 -15.40 -16.49
N THR A 43 27.83 -14.77 -15.74
CA THR A 43 27.99 -13.42 -15.19
C THR A 43 27.78 -13.43 -13.68
N THR A 44 27.88 -12.28 -13.05
CA THR A 44 27.63 -12.09 -11.61
C THR A 44 26.35 -11.32 -11.37
N TYR A 45 25.78 -11.47 -10.18
CA TYR A 45 24.66 -10.66 -9.70
C TYR A 45 24.91 -10.18 -8.28
N THR A 46 24.23 -9.10 -7.93
CA THR A 46 24.05 -8.64 -6.56
C THR A 46 22.55 -8.47 -6.37
N PHE A 47 22.00 -8.99 -5.28
CA PHE A 47 20.59 -8.85 -4.93
C PHE A 47 20.51 -8.18 -3.58
N GLU A 48 19.81 -7.05 -3.51
CA GLU A 48 19.59 -6.27 -2.30
C GLU A 48 18.09 -6.00 -2.18
N HIS A 49 17.56 -6.06 -0.98
CA HIS A 49 16.16 -5.76 -0.71
C HIS A 49 16.01 -5.02 0.62
N ASN A 50 14.92 -4.30 0.74
CA ASN A 50 14.51 -3.64 1.97
C ASN A 50 12.98 -3.68 2.11
N MET A 51 12.51 -3.81 3.35
CA MET A 51 11.10 -3.67 3.69
C MET A 51 10.79 -2.18 3.84
N SER A 52 9.91 -1.63 3.00
CA SER A 52 9.49 -0.24 3.11
C SER A 52 8.53 -0.05 4.29
N TYR A 53 7.56 -0.94 4.42
CA TYR A 53 6.61 -1.00 5.52
C TYR A 53 5.92 -2.37 5.56
N PRO A 54 5.54 -2.87 6.75
CA PRO A 54 4.75 -4.09 6.87
C PRO A 54 3.27 -3.83 6.57
N SER A 55 2.53 -4.89 6.28
CA SER A 55 1.06 -4.84 6.22
C SER A 55 0.45 -4.64 7.60
N PHE A 56 -0.79 -4.15 7.67
CA PHE A 56 -1.59 -4.13 8.90
C PHE A 56 -3.05 -4.42 8.60
N GLU A 57 -3.74 -4.88 9.60
CA GLU A 57 -5.19 -5.07 9.57
C GLU A 57 -5.81 -4.32 10.74
N LEU A 58 -6.81 -3.49 10.45
CA LEU A 58 -7.63 -2.86 11.48
C LEU A 58 -8.79 -3.78 11.85
N SER A 59 -8.80 -4.29 13.08
CA SER A 59 -9.88 -5.14 13.57
C SER A 59 -11.23 -4.41 13.50
N ARG A 60 -12.26 -5.11 13.03
CA ARG A 60 -13.66 -4.62 13.01
C ARG A 60 -14.20 -4.36 14.41
N ASP A 61 -13.62 -4.97 15.43
CA ASP A 61 -13.99 -4.77 16.83
C ASP A 61 -13.31 -3.57 17.47
N SER A 62 -12.29 -3.00 16.82
CA SER A 62 -11.58 -1.83 17.35
C SER A 62 -12.49 -0.62 17.47
N HIS A 63 -12.20 0.23 18.46
CA HIS A 63 -12.92 1.48 18.66
C HIS A 63 -12.86 2.39 17.42
N VAL A 64 -11.67 2.52 16.82
CA VAL A 64 -11.46 3.37 15.63
C VAL A 64 -12.29 2.89 14.44
N PHE A 65 -12.41 1.56 14.23
CA PHE A 65 -13.24 1.02 13.15
C PHE A 65 -14.71 1.38 13.37
N LYS A 66 -15.27 1.12 14.58
CA LYS A 66 -16.67 1.42 14.93
C LYS A 66 -16.96 2.91 14.86
N LEU A 67 -16.04 3.75 15.36
CA LEU A 67 -16.12 5.20 15.28
C LEU A 67 -16.18 5.69 13.83
N SER A 68 -15.33 5.15 12.97
CA SER A 68 -15.31 5.50 11.54
C SER A 68 -16.63 5.13 10.87
N GLU A 69 -17.15 3.93 11.09
CA GLU A 69 -18.43 3.51 10.53
C GLU A 69 -19.59 4.40 10.99
N GLU A 70 -19.64 4.74 12.27
CA GLU A 70 -20.68 5.61 12.83
C GLU A 70 -20.61 7.01 12.21
N ALA A 71 -19.43 7.61 12.13
CA ALA A 71 -19.23 8.92 11.51
C ALA A 71 -19.63 8.93 10.02
N ILE A 72 -19.33 7.86 9.27
CA ILE A 72 -19.72 7.70 7.88
C ILE A 72 -21.26 7.68 7.75
N ARG A 73 -21.97 6.93 8.62
CA ARG A 73 -23.44 6.89 8.62
C ARG A 73 -24.06 8.23 8.96
N GLN A 74 -23.45 9.02 9.86
CA GLN A 74 -23.94 10.37 10.20
C GLN A 74 -23.91 11.36 9.03
N VAL A 75 -23.03 11.13 8.07
CA VAL A 75 -22.97 11.91 6.82
C VAL A 75 -23.96 11.41 5.75
N GLY A 76 -24.66 10.30 6.02
CA GLY A 76 -25.61 9.68 5.10
C GLY A 76 -24.96 8.73 4.09
N VAL A 77 -23.69 8.39 4.28
CA VAL A 77 -22.94 7.44 3.44
C VAL A 77 -23.03 6.04 4.04
N VAL A 78 -23.06 5.03 3.19
CA VAL A 78 -23.03 3.62 3.63
C VAL A 78 -21.57 3.19 3.77
N PRO A 79 -21.13 2.75 4.99
CA PRO A 79 -19.77 2.24 5.16
C PRO A 79 -19.49 1.04 4.26
N ASN A 80 -18.36 1.06 3.56
CA ASN A 80 -17.91 -0.03 2.71
C ASN A 80 -16.43 -0.34 3.01
N PRO A 81 -16.13 -1.10 4.07
CA PRO A 81 -14.75 -1.44 4.41
C PRO A 81 -14.14 -2.36 3.37
N MET A 82 -12.95 -2.02 2.91
CA MET A 82 -12.23 -2.70 1.85
C MET A 82 -10.80 -3.03 2.28
N VAL A 83 -10.24 -4.08 1.68
CA VAL A 83 -8.80 -4.33 1.69
C VAL A 83 -8.19 -3.65 0.48
N ILE A 84 -7.14 -2.86 0.68
CA ILE A 84 -6.45 -2.12 -0.37
C ILE A 84 -4.99 -2.56 -0.50
N GLY A 85 -4.45 -2.56 -1.71
CA GLY A 85 -3.05 -2.93 -1.98
C GLY A 85 -2.06 -1.76 -1.86
N GLY A 86 -2.54 -0.54 -1.63
CA GLY A 86 -1.72 0.64 -1.42
C GLY A 86 -1.15 0.73 -0.01
N GLY A 87 0.02 1.32 0.14
CA GLY A 87 0.59 1.66 1.44
C GLY A 87 0.44 3.14 1.77
N SER A 88 0.50 3.44 3.07
CA SER A 88 0.46 4.79 3.60
C SER A 88 1.22 4.87 4.92
N ASP A 89 1.35 6.06 5.49
CA ASP A 89 1.93 6.26 6.83
C ASP A 89 1.17 5.47 7.92
N ALA A 90 -0.10 5.13 7.68
CA ALA A 90 -0.87 4.28 8.58
C ALA A 90 -0.24 2.89 8.78
N ASN A 91 0.48 2.35 7.79
CA ASN A 91 1.22 1.10 7.94
C ASN A 91 2.30 1.21 9.03
N ILE A 92 3.03 2.33 9.05
CA ILE A 92 4.08 2.60 10.03
C ILE A 92 3.46 2.80 11.40
N LEU A 93 2.44 3.65 11.51
CA LEU A 93 1.77 3.97 12.76
C LEU A 93 1.09 2.74 13.37
N ALA A 94 0.43 1.92 12.57
CA ALA A 94 -0.22 0.69 13.04
C ALA A 94 0.80 -0.30 13.60
N ASN A 95 1.96 -0.43 12.98
CA ASN A 95 3.04 -1.29 13.48
C ASN A 95 3.76 -0.72 14.73
N LEU A 96 3.57 0.56 15.03
CA LEU A 96 3.95 1.17 16.31
C LEU A 96 2.87 0.99 17.40
N GLY A 97 1.77 0.32 17.09
CA GLY A 97 0.69 0.01 18.04
C GLY A 97 -0.49 0.99 18.03
N TYR A 98 -0.53 1.92 17.08
CA TYR A 98 -1.69 2.82 16.94
C TYR A 98 -2.78 2.17 16.09
N ASN A 99 -4.04 2.35 16.50
CA ASN A 99 -5.17 1.96 15.67
C ASN A 99 -5.40 3.02 14.58
N CYS A 100 -5.20 2.65 13.31
CA CYS A 100 -5.31 3.55 12.18
C CYS A 100 -6.43 3.12 11.25
N ALA A 101 -7.35 4.02 10.92
CA ALA A 101 -8.31 3.85 9.83
C ALA A 101 -7.90 4.73 8.65
N ILE A 102 -7.99 4.18 7.44
CA ILE A 102 -7.77 4.92 6.20
C ILE A 102 -9.14 5.22 5.61
N LEU A 103 -9.41 6.50 5.36
CA LEU A 103 -10.65 6.96 4.72
C LEU A 103 -10.37 7.30 3.25
N SER A 104 -11.36 7.05 2.38
CA SER A 104 -11.32 7.53 1.01
C SER A 104 -11.53 9.05 0.97
N LEU A 105 -10.93 9.70 -0.03
CA LEU A 105 -11.08 11.13 -0.31
C LEU A 105 -11.89 11.40 -1.58
N GLY A 106 -12.51 10.38 -2.19
CA GLY A 106 -13.17 10.54 -3.48
C GLY A 106 -12.19 10.69 -4.63
N MET A 107 -11.05 10.00 -4.55
CA MET A 107 -10.05 9.95 -5.63
C MET A 107 -10.40 8.85 -6.64
N TYR A 108 -10.25 9.18 -7.92
CA TYR A 108 -10.51 8.29 -9.05
C TYR A 108 -9.33 8.31 -10.03
N ASP A 109 -9.17 7.23 -10.77
CA ASP A 109 -8.11 7.02 -11.76
C ASP A 109 -6.72 7.34 -11.21
N VAL A 110 -6.49 7.03 -9.92
CA VAL A 110 -5.26 7.32 -9.19
C VAL A 110 -4.02 6.77 -9.91
N HIS A 111 -2.94 7.53 -9.90
CA HIS A 111 -1.68 7.23 -10.57
C HIS A 111 -1.76 7.27 -12.11
N THR A 112 -2.76 7.91 -12.68
CA THR A 112 -2.88 8.14 -14.12
C THR A 112 -2.90 9.64 -14.46
N VAL A 113 -2.75 9.96 -15.75
CA VAL A 113 -2.88 11.35 -16.23
C VAL A 113 -4.32 11.87 -16.17
N ASN A 114 -5.29 11.00 -15.90
CA ASN A 114 -6.72 11.33 -15.75
C ASN A 114 -7.16 11.39 -14.28
N GLU A 115 -6.22 11.31 -13.34
CA GLU A 115 -6.51 11.35 -11.91
C GLU A 115 -7.32 12.60 -11.54
N TYR A 116 -8.39 12.40 -10.80
CA TYR A 116 -9.22 13.48 -10.30
C TYR A 116 -9.79 13.19 -8.91
N VAL A 117 -10.26 14.24 -8.25
CA VAL A 117 -10.98 14.18 -6.98
C VAL A 117 -12.41 14.66 -7.20
N ASN A 118 -13.39 13.94 -6.66
CA ASN A 118 -14.76 14.40 -6.56
C ASN A 118 -14.89 15.35 -5.34
N ILE A 119 -15.27 16.61 -5.58
CA ILE A 119 -15.33 17.65 -4.54
C ILE A 119 -16.39 17.35 -3.49
N ASP A 120 -17.53 16.79 -3.89
CA ASP A 120 -18.61 16.46 -2.93
C ASP A 120 -18.19 15.34 -1.98
N GLU A 121 -17.51 14.31 -2.50
CA GLU A 121 -16.97 13.20 -1.69
C GLU A 121 -15.81 13.65 -0.79
N LEU A 122 -14.95 14.55 -1.27
CA LEU A 122 -13.93 15.18 -0.45
C LEU A 122 -14.54 15.96 0.71
N TYR A 123 -15.62 16.72 0.45
CA TYR A 123 -16.37 17.45 1.47
C TYR A 123 -17.04 16.50 2.46
N ASP A 124 -17.62 15.40 1.99
CA ASP A 124 -18.18 14.36 2.86
C ASP A 124 -17.13 13.72 3.76
N THR A 125 -15.93 13.46 3.22
CA THR A 125 -14.81 12.97 4.05
C THR A 125 -14.41 13.98 5.14
N ALA A 126 -14.38 15.26 4.83
CA ALA A 126 -14.12 16.29 5.85
C ALA A 126 -15.18 16.30 6.95
N LYS A 127 -16.48 16.11 6.60
CA LYS A 127 -17.57 15.95 7.59
C LYS A 127 -17.41 14.68 8.42
N ILE A 128 -17.03 13.56 7.81
CA ILE A 128 -16.75 12.30 8.52
C ILE A 128 -15.69 12.51 9.58
N VAL A 129 -14.53 13.11 9.22
CA VAL A 129 -13.45 13.40 10.17
C VAL A 129 -13.94 14.32 11.30
N TYR A 130 -14.74 15.34 10.97
CA TYR A 130 -15.33 16.23 11.97
C TYR A 130 -16.23 15.48 12.96
N HIS A 131 -17.06 14.55 12.49
CA HIS A 131 -17.89 13.71 13.36
C HIS A 131 -17.04 12.78 14.23
N MET A 132 -15.99 12.16 13.69
CA MET A 132 -15.07 11.32 14.46
C MET A 132 -14.40 12.07 15.61
N ILE A 133 -14.12 13.36 15.47
CA ILE A 133 -13.51 14.17 16.54
C ILE A 133 -14.54 14.52 17.64
N LYS A 134 -15.82 14.51 17.31
CA LYS A 134 -16.91 14.89 18.22
C LYS A 134 -17.53 13.72 19.00
N LEU A 135 -17.36 12.50 18.51
CA LEU A 135 -17.85 11.28 19.16
C LEU A 135 -16.84 10.77 20.20
#